data_cf631df6a9f06ea1b475d2b254d49ea3
#
_entry.id   cf631df6a9f06ea1b475d2b254d49ea3
#
_cell.length_a   1.000
_cell.length_b   1.000
_cell.length_c   1.000
_cell.angle_alpha   90.00
_cell.angle_beta   90.00
_cell.angle_gamma   90.00
#
_symmetry.space_group_name_H-M   'P 1'
#
loop_
_entity.id
_entity.type
_entity.pdbx_description
1 polymer ?
#
loop_
_entity_poly.entity_id
_entity_poly.type
_entity_poly.pdbx_seq_one_letter_code
_entity_poly.pdbx_strand_id
1 'polypeptide(L)'
;MESKLFTPVTFGPLTLRNRTIRSAAFESMCPGNAPSQMLLDYHRSVAAGGVGMTTVAYAAVTQSGLSFDRQLWLRPEIISGLREVTGAIHTEGAAAGIQIGHCGNMSHKKICGTTPISASTGFNLYSPTFVRGMKREELPEMARAYGRAVHLAREAGFDAVEVHAGHGYLISQFLSPYTNHRKDDYGGLLQNRMRFMEMVMNEVMTAAGSDMAVIVKMNMRDGFKGGMETDESLQVAKRLLALGAHALVLSGGFVSKAPMYVMRGAMPIRSMAYYMDCWWLKYGVRMFGKWMIPTVPFRGA
;
A
#
# COMPACT_ATOMS: atom_id res chain seq x y z
N MET A 1 -34.29 -14.18 5.23
CA MET A 1 -33.28 -14.18 4.14
C MET A 1 -31.92 -14.42 4.78
N GLU A 2 -31.22 -15.48 4.39
CA GLU A 2 -29.83 -15.66 4.82
C GLU A 2 -28.94 -14.53 4.28
N SER A 3 -28.07 -14.04 5.15
CA SER A 3 -27.14 -12.96 4.77
C SER A 3 -26.13 -13.49 3.76
N LYS A 4 -26.02 -12.84 2.59
CA LYS A 4 -24.99 -13.15 1.59
C LYS A 4 -23.56 -12.98 2.11
N LEU A 5 -23.36 -12.27 3.22
CA LEU A 5 -22.04 -12.00 3.82
C LEU A 5 -21.30 -13.30 4.16
N PHE A 6 -22.02 -14.32 4.59
CA PHE A 6 -21.45 -15.61 5.03
C PHE A 6 -21.46 -16.69 3.94
N THR A 7 -21.78 -16.33 2.69
CA THR A 7 -21.68 -17.25 1.56
C THR A 7 -20.30 -17.15 0.90
N PRO A 8 -19.78 -18.24 0.32
CA PRO A 8 -18.50 -18.21 -0.42
C PRO A 8 -18.49 -17.18 -1.54
N VAL A 9 -17.29 -16.71 -1.88
CA VAL A 9 -17.04 -15.82 -3.03
C VAL A 9 -15.73 -16.20 -3.70
N THR A 10 -15.74 -16.21 -5.03
CA THR A 10 -14.55 -16.48 -5.86
C THR A 10 -14.15 -15.23 -6.62
N PHE A 11 -12.84 -14.93 -6.64
CA PHE A 11 -12.24 -13.93 -7.52
C PHE A 11 -10.87 -14.44 -8.00
N GLY A 12 -10.67 -14.45 -9.31
CA GLY A 12 -9.55 -15.14 -9.92
C GLY A 12 -9.49 -16.62 -9.47
N PRO A 13 -8.32 -17.13 -9.09
CA PRO A 13 -8.16 -18.52 -8.65
C PRO A 13 -8.59 -18.76 -7.18
N LEU A 14 -8.91 -17.75 -6.41
CA LEU A 14 -9.15 -17.84 -4.96
C LEU A 14 -10.64 -17.89 -4.64
N THR A 15 -11.05 -18.92 -3.87
CA THR A 15 -12.38 -19.00 -3.26
C THR A 15 -12.28 -18.82 -1.76
N LEU A 16 -12.94 -17.79 -1.25
CA LEU A 16 -13.06 -17.52 0.19
C LEU A 16 -14.28 -18.23 0.78
N ARG A 17 -14.18 -18.71 2.02
CA ARG A 17 -15.29 -19.33 2.78
C ARG A 17 -16.46 -18.37 3.03
N ASN A 18 -16.22 -17.06 3.02
CA ASN A 18 -17.23 -16.00 3.14
C ASN A 18 -16.70 -14.68 2.58
N ARG A 19 -17.54 -13.64 2.54
CA ARG A 19 -17.25 -12.33 1.92
C ARG A 19 -16.59 -11.32 2.86
N THR A 20 -16.03 -11.77 3.98
CA THR A 20 -15.33 -10.87 4.91
C THR A 20 -13.83 -10.92 4.69
N ILE A 21 -13.21 -9.76 4.54
CA ILE A 21 -11.76 -9.61 4.37
C ILE A 21 -11.26 -8.58 5.39
N ARG A 22 -10.29 -8.98 6.21
CA ARG A 22 -9.53 -7.99 6.97
C ARG A 22 -8.66 -7.21 5.99
N SER A 23 -9.05 -5.96 5.75
CA SER A 23 -8.34 -5.08 4.82
C SER A 23 -6.93 -4.77 5.30
N ALA A 24 -6.00 -4.62 4.36
CA ALA A 24 -4.64 -4.21 4.63
C ALA A 24 -4.58 -2.89 5.40
N ALA A 25 -3.93 -2.90 6.56
CA ALA A 25 -3.63 -1.73 7.37
C ALA A 25 -2.28 -1.96 8.06
N PHE A 26 -1.44 -0.94 8.11
CA PHE A 26 -0.09 -1.04 8.68
C PHE A 26 -0.12 -1.48 10.15
N GLU A 27 0.57 -2.57 10.47
CA GLU A 27 0.52 -3.21 11.79
C GLU A 27 1.67 -2.79 12.74
N SER A 28 2.82 -2.36 12.19
CA SER A 28 4.03 -2.05 12.99
C SER A 28 4.54 -3.22 13.85
N MET A 29 4.36 -4.46 13.37
CA MET A 29 4.66 -5.69 14.12
C MET A 29 5.90 -6.43 13.59
N CYS A 30 6.74 -5.78 12.76
CA CYS A 30 7.87 -6.41 12.09
C CYS A 30 9.21 -5.80 12.52
N PRO A 31 9.68 -6.03 13.77
CA PRO A 31 10.99 -5.56 14.21
C PRO A 31 12.08 -6.17 13.31
N GLY A 32 13.08 -5.38 12.94
CA GLY A 32 14.10 -5.79 11.97
C GLY A 32 13.56 -6.06 10.55
N ASN A 33 12.37 -5.54 10.23
CA ASN A 33 11.69 -5.71 8.94
C ASN A 33 11.41 -7.18 8.58
N ALA A 34 11.20 -8.01 9.62
CA ALA A 34 10.90 -9.44 9.51
C ALA A 34 9.62 -9.80 10.27
N PRO A 35 8.93 -10.89 9.93
CA PRO A 35 7.77 -11.35 10.68
C PRO A 35 8.13 -11.65 12.14
N SER A 36 7.21 -11.39 13.04
CA SER A 36 7.36 -11.65 14.47
C SER A 36 6.25 -12.54 14.99
N GLN A 37 6.44 -13.10 16.19
CA GLN A 37 5.37 -13.85 16.88
C GLN A 37 4.11 -12.99 17.05
N MET A 38 4.26 -11.68 17.33
CA MET A 38 3.12 -10.76 17.45
C MET A 38 2.32 -10.65 16.14
N LEU A 39 2.98 -10.59 15.00
CA LEU A 39 2.32 -10.58 13.68
C LEU A 39 1.56 -11.89 13.44
N LEU A 40 2.20 -13.04 13.73
CA LEU A 40 1.60 -14.36 13.61
C LEU A 40 0.34 -14.48 14.47
N ASP A 41 0.45 -14.18 15.76
CA ASP A 41 -0.66 -14.29 16.72
C ASP A 41 -1.81 -13.37 16.37
N TYR A 42 -1.51 -12.16 15.89
CA TYR A 42 -2.52 -11.22 15.42
C TYR A 42 -3.32 -11.79 14.24
N HIS A 43 -2.65 -12.23 13.18
CA HIS A 43 -3.33 -12.74 11.99
C HIS A 43 -4.04 -14.07 12.25
N ARG A 44 -3.46 -14.95 13.08
CA ARG A 44 -4.12 -16.17 13.54
C ARG A 44 -5.42 -15.85 14.29
N SER A 45 -5.40 -14.88 15.22
CA SER A 45 -6.61 -14.51 15.98
C SER A 45 -7.72 -13.93 15.07
N VAL A 46 -7.34 -13.14 14.06
CA VAL A 46 -8.30 -12.64 13.06
C VAL A 46 -8.89 -13.78 12.24
N ALA A 47 -8.08 -14.74 11.83
CA ALA A 47 -8.51 -15.92 11.08
C ALA A 47 -9.45 -16.81 11.92
N ALA A 48 -9.10 -17.06 13.19
CA ALA A 48 -9.93 -17.78 14.17
C ALA A 48 -11.29 -17.11 14.40
N GLY A 49 -11.37 -15.78 14.27
CA GLY A 49 -12.61 -15.01 14.29
C GLY A 49 -13.56 -15.26 13.11
N GLY A 50 -13.18 -16.12 12.15
CA GLY A 50 -14.03 -16.56 11.05
C GLY A 50 -13.95 -15.73 9.78
N VAL A 51 -13.00 -14.79 9.65
CA VAL A 51 -12.80 -13.99 8.42
C VAL A 51 -12.48 -14.89 7.21
N GLY A 52 -12.94 -14.55 6.01
CA GLY A 52 -12.60 -15.27 4.79
C GLY A 52 -11.13 -15.11 4.39
N MET A 53 -10.57 -13.91 4.56
CA MET A 53 -9.16 -13.64 4.30
C MET A 53 -8.62 -12.55 5.26
N THR A 54 -7.40 -12.71 5.72
CA THR A 54 -6.67 -11.65 6.43
C THR A 54 -5.45 -11.21 5.62
N THR A 55 -5.24 -9.88 5.49
CA THR A 55 -4.18 -9.31 4.65
C THR A 55 -3.09 -8.70 5.51
N VAL A 56 -1.90 -9.29 5.48
CA VAL A 56 -0.68 -8.75 6.11
C VAL A 56 -0.30 -7.43 5.41
N ALA A 57 0.00 -6.37 6.16
CA ALA A 57 0.22 -5.06 5.56
C ALA A 57 1.29 -4.21 6.25
N TYR A 58 1.98 -3.45 5.45
CA TYR A 58 2.27 -3.75 4.05
C TYR A 58 3.75 -4.09 3.93
N ALA A 59 4.06 -4.96 3.03
CA ALA A 59 5.43 -5.38 2.78
C ALA A 59 6.08 -4.47 1.73
N ALA A 60 7.21 -3.86 2.04
CA ALA A 60 8.00 -3.13 1.08
C ALA A 60 8.62 -4.09 0.06
N VAL A 61 8.52 -3.76 -1.23
CA VAL A 61 9.10 -4.57 -2.33
C VAL A 61 10.62 -4.42 -2.44
N THR A 62 11.17 -3.34 -1.88
CA THR A 62 12.61 -3.06 -1.73
C THR A 62 12.85 -2.35 -0.40
N GLN A 63 14.09 -2.35 0.09
CA GLN A 63 14.44 -1.58 1.29
C GLN A 63 14.11 -0.09 1.13
N SER A 64 14.33 0.48 -0.06
CA SER A 64 13.99 1.88 -0.35
C SER A 64 12.49 2.19 -0.26
N GLY A 65 11.65 1.16 -0.28
CA GLY A 65 10.19 1.25 -0.14
C GLY A 65 9.66 1.26 1.30
N LEU A 66 10.53 1.17 2.29
CA LEU A 66 10.15 1.25 3.70
C LEU A 66 9.69 2.66 4.09
N SER A 67 8.53 2.78 4.76
CA SER A 67 8.05 4.02 5.39
C SER A 67 8.40 4.08 6.88
N PHE A 68 8.54 2.93 7.53
CA PHE A 68 8.70 2.79 8.98
C PHE A 68 9.71 1.70 9.32
N ASP A 69 10.36 1.79 10.46
CA ASP A 69 11.39 0.86 10.95
C ASP A 69 10.86 -0.55 11.27
N ARG A 70 9.58 -0.64 11.66
CA ARG A 70 8.92 -1.91 12.02
C ARG A 70 7.96 -2.41 10.94
N GLN A 71 8.23 -2.04 9.70
CA GLN A 71 7.49 -2.49 8.54
C GLN A 71 8.15 -3.72 7.93
N LEU A 72 7.33 -4.63 7.41
CA LEU A 72 7.82 -5.80 6.69
C LEU A 72 8.54 -5.38 5.39
N TRP A 73 9.65 -6.04 5.07
CA TRP A 73 10.35 -5.92 3.78
C TRP A 73 10.59 -7.30 3.20
N LEU A 74 9.98 -7.57 2.02
CA LEU A 74 10.08 -8.85 1.34
C LEU A 74 11.49 -9.10 0.80
N ARG A 75 12.10 -10.16 1.30
CA ARG A 75 13.43 -10.66 0.92
C ARG A 75 13.54 -12.14 1.26
N PRO A 76 14.48 -12.91 0.63
CA PRO A 76 14.56 -14.37 0.81
C PRO A 76 14.71 -14.82 2.26
N GLU A 77 15.44 -14.08 3.08
CA GLU A 77 15.80 -14.46 4.45
C GLU A 77 14.59 -14.56 5.40
N ILE A 78 13.46 -13.94 5.07
CA ILE A 78 12.28 -13.94 5.93
C ILE A 78 11.17 -14.92 5.50
N ILE A 79 11.38 -15.67 4.43
CA ILE A 79 10.35 -16.55 3.84
C ILE A 79 9.93 -17.64 4.83
N SER A 80 10.85 -18.23 5.58
CA SER A 80 10.51 -19.24 6.58
C SER A 80 9.55 -18.69 7.64
N GLY A 81 9.81 -17.51 8.18
CA GLY A 81 8.92 -16.89 9.16
C GLY A 81 7.57 -16.46 8.55
N LEU A 82 7.53 -16.10 7.27
CA LEU A 82 6.25 -15.83 6.58
C LEU A 82 5.44 -17.11 6.35
N ARG A 83 6.08 -18.25 6.09
CA ARG A 83 5.40 -19.55 6.02
C ARG A 83 4.74 -19.95 7.35
N GLU A 84 5.35 -19.60 8.48
CA GLU A 84 4.72 -19.79 9.78
C GLU A 84 3.45 -18.94 9.93
N VAL A 85 3.49 -17.67 9.47
CA VAL A 85 2.33 -16.77 9.49
C VAL A 85 1.20 -17.31 8.59
N THR A 86 1.50 -17.68 7.34
CA THR A 86 0.49 -18.22 6.40
C THR A 86 -0.06 -19.55 6.88
N GLY A 87 0.80 -20.45 7.41
CA GLY A 87 0.38 -21.73 7.98
C GLY A 87 -0.56 -21.54 9.18
N ALA A 88 -0.27 -20.58 10.07
CA ALA A 88 -1.15 -20.27 11.20
C ALA A 88 -2.52 -19.72 10.74
N ILE A 89 -2.57 -18.91 9.69
CA ILE A 89 -3.82 -18.40 9.09
C ILE A 89 -4.62 -19.55 8.47
N HIS A 90 -3.97 -20.41 7.69
CA HIS A 90 -4.61 -21.54 7.00
C HIS A 90 -5.17 -22.58 8.00
N THR A 91 -4.46 -22.82 9.11
CA THR A 91 -4.94 -23.72 10.17
C THR A 91 -6.29 -23.27 10.73
N GLU A 92 -6.57 -21.97 10.76
CA GLU A 92 -7.86 -21.41 11.17
C GLU A 92 -8.88 -21.32 10.00
N GLY A 93 -8.54 -21.87 8.82
CA GLY A 93 -9.42 -21.96 7.65
C GLY A 93 -9.65 -20.63 6.92
N ALA A 94 -8.84 -19.61 7.12
CA ALA A 94 -8.87 -18.37 6.36
C ALA A 94 -7.80 -18.36 5.26
N ALA A 95 -8.02 -17.60 4.19
CA ALA A 95 -6.99 -17.32 3.21
C ALA A 95 -6.00 -16.26 3.74
N ALA A 96 -4.74 -16.38 3.31
CA ALA A 96 -3.66 -15.46 3.63
C ALA A 96 -3.40 -14.49 2.47
N GLY A 97 -3.65 -13.21 2.67
CA GLY A 97 -3.29 -12.14 1.73
C GLY A 97 -2.07 -11.36 2.22
N ILE A 98 -1.34 -10.75 1.30
CA ILE A 98 -0.27 -9.80 1.62
C ILE A 98 -0.37 -8.57 0.74
N GLN A 99 -0.31 -7.37 1.34
CA GLN A 99 -0.19 -6.13 0.59
C GLN A 99 1.27 -5.83 0.32
N ILE A 100 1.61 -5.58 -0.95
CA ILE A 100 2.96 -5.16 -1.38
C ILE A 100 2.95 -3.73 -1.91
N GLY A 101 4.03 -2.99 -1.65
CA GLY A 101 4.12 -1.61 -2.10
C GLY A 101 5.50 -1.00 -1.94
N HIS A 102 5.60 0.24 -2.40
CA HIS A 102 6.75 1.11 -2.20
C HIS A 102 6.24 2.48 -1.79
N CYS A 103 6.71 2.99 -0.67
CA CYS A 103 6.20 4.25 -0.12
C CYS A 103 6.48 5.49 -0.97
N GLY A 104 7.43 5.41 -1.91
CA GLY A 104 7.81 6.57 -2.70
C GLY A 104 8.42 7.69 -1.83
N ASN A 105 7.81 8.87 -1.92
CA ASN A 105 8.24 10.04 -1.14
C ASN A 105 7.83 10.02 0.34
N MET A 106 7.09 8.99 0.76
CA MET A 106 6.55 8.86 2.13
C MET A 106 7.54 8.16 3.08
N SER A 107 8.83 8.43 2.92
CA SER A 107 9.92 7.89 3.73
C SER A 107 10.95 8.95 4.10
N HIS A 108 11.96 8.51 4.79
CA HIS A 108 13.08 9.27 5.32
C HIS A 108 14.34 8.46 5.07
N LYS A 109 15.46 9.09 4.76
CA LYS A 109 16.75 8.44 4.47
C LYS A 109 17.19 7.46 5.57
N LYS A 110 16.88 7.77 6.84
CA LYS A 110 17.19 6.87 7.99
C LYS A 110 16.43 5.56 7.95
N ILE A 111 15.24 5.54 7.36
CA ILE A 111 14.38 4.34 7.29
C ILE A 111 14.69 3.55 6.02
N CYS A 112 14.64 4.21 4.86
CA CYS A 112 14.80 3.54 3.57
C CYS A 112 16.27 3.39 3.10
N GLY A 113 17.23 3.91 3.87
CA GLY A 113 18.66 3.79 3.58
C GLY A 113 19.19 4.72 2.47
N THR A 114 18.31 5.34 1.69
CA THR A 114 18.65 6.16 0.52
C THR A 114 17.84 7.45 0.50
N THR A 115 18.12 8.34 -0.46
CA THR A 115 17.20 9.45 -0.74
C THR A 115 15.88 8.87 -1.24
N PRO A 116 14.72 9.23 -0.61
CA PRO A 116 13.41 8.78 -1.09
C PRO A 116 13.20 9.13 -2.55
N ILE A 117 12.46 8.28 -3.26
CA ILE A 117 12.17 8.42 -4.69
C ILE A 117 10.69 8.70 -4.92
N SER A 118 10.36 9.32 -6.06
CA SER A 118 8.98 9.61 -6.48
C SER A 118 8.89 9.69 -7.99
N ALA A 119 7.69 9.96 -8.52
CA ALA A 119 7.50 10.28 -9.92
C ALA A 119 8.33 11.52 -10.33
N SER A 120 8.38 12.54 -9.49
CA SER A 120 9.12 13.79 -9.73
C SER A 120 9.94 14.22 -8.53
N THR A 121 11.01 14.99 -8.78
CA THR A 121 11.82 15.60 -7.72
C THR A 121 11.03 16.68 -6.99
N GLY A 122 11.18 16.74 -5.67
CA GLY A 122 10.48 17.72 -4.85
C GLY A 122 10.86 17.65 -3.38
N PHE A 123 10.05 18.29 -2.55
CA PHE A 123 10.18 18.26 -1.11
C PHE A 123 8.86 17.77 -0.49
N ASN A 124 8.92 16.76 0.36
CA ASN A 124 7.76 16.25 1.07
C ASN A 124 7.67 16.94 2.44
N LEU A 125 6.63 17.76 2.63
CA LEU A 125 6.37 18.45 3.90
C LEU A 125 5.87 17.52 5.02
N TYR A 126 5.22 16.41 4.68
CA TYR A 126 4.70 15.46 5.66
C TYR A 126 5.83 14.69 6.37
N SER A 127 6.82 14.27 5.61
CA SER A 127 8.08 13.72 6.12
C SER A 127 9.19 14.63 5.60
N PRO A 128 9.57 15.72 6.33
CA PRO A 128 10.41 16.77 5.80
C PRO A 128 11.71 16.22 5.19
N THR A 129 11.67 15.94 3.89
CA THR A 129 12.79 15.35 3.17
C THR A 129 12.79 15.76 1.71
N PHE A 130 13.97 15.87 1.13
CA PHE A 130 14.15 15.99 -0.31
C PHE A 130 13.92 14.63 -0.96
N VAL A 131 13.23 14.66 -2.08
CA VAL A 131 12.82 13.50 -2.84
C VAL A 131 13.38 13.60 -4.24
N ARG A 132 13.95 12.52 -4.75
CA ARG A 132 14.48 12.42 -6.10
C ARG A 132 13.42 11.83 -7.04
N GLY A 133 13.17 12.48 -8.17
CA GLY A 133 12.43 11.86 -9.28
C GLY A 133 13.16 10.63 -9.81
N MET A 134 12.42 9.55 -10.05
CA MET A 134 12.97 8.35 -10.69
C MET A 134 13.39 8.67 -12.13
N LYS A 135 14.55 8.17 -12.53
CA LYS A 135 15.00 8.20 -13.92
C LYS A 135 14.20 7.17 -14.73
N ARG A 136 14.09 7.37 -16.04
CA ARG A 136 13.36 6.46 -16.94
C ARG A 136 13.92 5.04 -16.89
N GLU A 137 15.24 4.91 -16.81
CA GLU A 137 15.97 3.65 -16.78
C GLU A 137 15.74 2.84 -15.50
N GLU A 138 15.30 3.49 -14.42
CA GLU A 138 15.02 2.87 -13.12
C GLU A 138 13.63 2.23 -13.06
N LEU A 139 12.69 2.67 -13.91
CA LEU A 139 11.29 2.24 -13.85
C LEU A 139 11.11 0.73 -14.12
N PRO A 140 11.77 0.13 -15.14
CA PRO A 140 11.68 -1.30 -15.37
C PRO A 140 12.19 -2.14 -14.19
N GLU A 141 13.27 -1.72 -13.54
CA GLU A 141 13.83 -2.45 -12.41
C GLU A 141 12.91 -2.36 -11.18
N MET A 142 12.29 -1.20 -10.95
CA MET A 142 11.30 -1.06 -9.90
C MET A 142 10.07 -1.94 -10.19
N ALA A 143 9.60 -2.01 -11.42
CA ALA A 143 8.50 -2.91 -11.79
C ALA A 143 8.86 -4.38 -11.52
N ARG A 144 10.07 -4.82 -11.94
CA ARG A 144 10.58 -6.17 -11.63
C ARG A 144 10.68 -6.45 -10.12
N ALA A 145 10.96 -5.43 -9.30
CA ALA A 145 10.97 -5.59 -7.84
C ALA A 145 9.59 -5.99 -7.28
N TYR A 146 8.49 -5.48 -7.86
CA TYR A 146 7.15 -5.96 -7.52
C TYR A 146 6.94 -7.42 -7.94
N GLY A 147 7.38 -7.81 -9.13
CA GLY A 147 7.33 -9.21 -9.58
C GLY A 147 8.11 -10.15 -8.64
N ARG A 148 9.34 -9.78 -8.25
CA ARG A 148 10.12 -10.55 -7.27
C ARG A 148 9.39 -10.65 -5.92
N ALA A 149 8.76 -9.58 -5.46
CA ALA A 149 7.98 -9.60 -4.22
C ALA A 149 6.79 -10.57 -4.30
N VAL A 150 6.13 -10.68 -5.45
CA VAL A 150 5.06 -11.67 -5.68
C VAL A 150 5.61 -13.10 -5.64
N HIS A 151 6.76 -13.37 -6.27
CA HIS A 151 7.40 -14.69 -6.19
C HIS A 151 7.69 -15.08 -4.73
N LEU A 152 8.26 -14.18 -3.94
CA LEU A 152 8.52 -14.42 -2.52
C LEU A 152 7.24 -14.63 -1.72
N ALA A 153 6.17 -13.89 -2.02
CA ALA A 153 4.86 -14.08 -1.38
C ALA A 153 4.26 -15.46 -1.71
N ARG A 154 4.35 -15.91 -2.97
CA ARG A 154 3.93 -17.27 -3.36
C ARG A 154 4.75 -18.32 -2.63
N GLU A 155 6.06 -18.17 -2.60
CA GLU A 155 6.97 -19.09 -1.89
C GLU A 155 6.64 -19.15 -0.39
N ALA A 156 6.21 -18.04 0.19
CA ALA A 156 5.75 -17.96 1.58
C ALA A 156 4.36 -18.53 1.83
N GLY A 157 3.63 -18.98 0.79
CA GLY A 157 2.32 -19.61 0.90
C GLY A 157 1.14 -18.64 0.99
N PHE A 158 1.28 -17.39 0.53
CA PHE A 158 0.14 -16.47 0.42
C PHE A 158 -0.77 -16.85 -0.76
N ASP A 159 -2.08 -16.77 -0.55
CA ASP A 159 -3.12 -17.07 -1.56
C ASP A 159 -3.43 -15.86 -2.45
N ALA A 160 -3.19 -14.66 -1.93
CA ALA A 160 -3.46 -13.42 -2.64
C ALA A 160 -2.37 -12.36 -2.38
N VAL A 161 -2.11 -11.57 -3.41
CA VAL A 161 -1.31 -10.34 -3.31
C VAL A 161 -2.19 -9.12 -3.56
N GLU A 162 -2.09 -8.10 -2.70
CA GLU A 162 -2.71 -6.79 -2.92
C GLU A 162 -1.64 -5.78 -3.29
N VAL A 163 -1.69 -5.26 -4.54
CA VAL A 163 -0.79 -4.20 -4.99
C VAL A 163 -1.27 -2.85 -4.46
N HIS A 164 -0.43 -2.14 -3.73
CA HIS A 164 -0.77 -0.83 -3.18
C HIS A 164 -0.58 0.28 -4.22
N ALA A 165 -1.66 0.70 -4.87
CA ALA A 165 -1.67 1.75 -5.88
C ALA A 165 -2.42 3.03 -5.44
N GLY A 166 -2.66 3.20 -4.14
CA GLY A 166 -3.38 4.33 -3.56
C GLY A 166 -2.58 5.14 -2.55
N HIS A 167 -3.26 6.04 -1.85
CA HIS A 167 -2.83 6.79 -0.67
C HIS A 167 -1.60 7.69 -0.84
N GLY A 168 -1.16 7.95 -2.07
CA GLY A 168 0.04 8.75 -2.33
C GLY A 168 1.34 7.96 -2.18
N TYR A 169 1.32 6.63 -2.28
CA TYR A 169 2.52 5.80 -2.40
C TYR A 169 3.01 5.75 -3.85
N LEU A 170 4.10 5.06 -4.14
CA LEU A 170 4.84 5.24 -5.40
C LEU A 170 3.96 5.14 -6.66
N ILE A 171 3.14 4.11 -6.81
CA ILE A 171 2.25 3.97 -7.97
C ILE A 171 1.24 5.13 -8.01
N SER A 172 0.62 5.46 -6.87
CA SER A 172 -0.28 6.61 -6.74
C SER A 172 0.41 7.94 -7.07
N GLN A 173 1.70 8.08 -6.75
CA GLN A 173 2.49 9.27 -7.09
C GLN A 173 2.73 9.42 -8.59
N PHE A 174 2.77 8.33 -9.34
CA PHE A 174 2.79 8.36 -10.81
C PHE A 174 1.42 8.69 -11.39
N LEU A 175 0.34 8.16 -10.82
CA LEU A 175 -1.03 8.38 -11.28
C LEU A 175 -1.52 9.81 -11.01
N SER A 176 -1.18 10.37 -9.84
CA SER A 176 -1.64 11.70 -9.43
C SER A 176 -0.93 12.84 -10.18
N PRO A 177 -1.68 13.76 -10.80
CA PRO A 177 -1.07 14.96 -11.42
C PRO A 177 -0.41 15.89 -10.38
N TYR A 178 -0.79 15.77 -9.11
CA TYR A 178 -0.20 16.54 -8.01
C TYR A 178 1.26 16.20 -7.73
N THR A 179 1.68 14.96 -7.93
CA THR A 179 3.05 14.50 -7.67
C THR A 179 3.82 14.18 -8.95
N ASN A 180 3.11 13.95 -10.05
CA ASN A 180 3.73 13.62 -11.33
C ASN A 180 3.79 14.85 -12.24
N HIS A 181 4.92 15.54 -12.18
CA HIS A 181 5.21 16.71 -13.03
C HIS A 181 6.18 16.36 -14.18
N ARG A 182 6.31 15.09 -14.52
CA ARG A 182 7.20 14.60 -15.59
C ARG A 182 6.78 15.15 -16.95
N LYS A 183 7.77 15.35 -17.82
CA LYS A 183 7.59 15.82 -19.20
C LYS A 183 7.91 14.73 -20.24
N ASP A 184 8.25 13.52 -19.78
CA ASP A 184 8.49 12.35 -20.61
C ASP A 184 7.23 11.48 -20.75
N ASP A 185 7.37 10.30 -21.36
CA ASP A 185 6.28 9.34 -21.62
C ASP A 185 5.58 8.79 -20.37
N TYR A 186 6.00 9.18 -19.17
CA TYR A 186 5.43 8.76 -17.89
C TYR A 186 4.71 9.89 -17.15
N GLY A 187 4.52 11.06 -17.78
CA GLY A 187 3.85 12.22 -17.20
C GLY A 187 2.87 12.91 -18.14
N GLY A 188 2.21 13.97 -17.63
CA GLY A 188 1.22 14.74 -18.38
C GLY A 188 -0.13 14.03 -18.50
N LEU A 189 -0.50 13.53 -19.66
CA LEU A 189 -1.78 12.85 -19.91
C LEU A 189 -1.93 11.58 -19.04
N LEU A 190 -3.16 11.22 -18.67
CA LEU A 190 -3.45 10.07 -17.84
C LEU A 190 -2.87 8.76 -18.41
N GLN A 191 -2.93 8.56 -19.73
CA GLN A 191 -2.34 7.38 -20.37
C GLN A 191 -0.85 7.25 -20.09
N ASN A 192 -0.11 8.34 -20.07
CA ASN A 192 1.31 8.35 -19.74
C ASN A 192 1.54 8.10 -18.25
N ARG A 193 0.71 8.72 -17.39
CA ARG A 193 0.78 8.53 -15.93
C ARG A 193 0.48 7.08 -15.50
N MET A 194 -0.33 6.35 -16.28
CA MET A 194 -0.63 4.92 -16.05
C MET A 194 0.51 3.98 -16.45
N ARG A 195 1.42 4.37 -17.33
CA ARG A 195 2.46 3.45 -17.87
C ARG A 195 3.30 2.76 -16.80
N PHE A 196 3.68 3.46 -15.74
CA PHE A 196 4.43 2.82 -14.65
C PHE A 196 3.59 1.76 -13.92
N MET A 197 2.32 2.05 -13.63
CA MET A 197 1.37 1.08 -13.08
C MET A 197 1.22 -0.14 -13.99
N GLU A 198 1.13 0.07 -15.31
CA GLU A 198 1.02 -1.02 -16.29
C GLU A 198 2.25 -1.91 -16.28
N MET A 199 3.45 -1.32 -16.21
CA MET A 199 4.70 -2.08 -16.09
C MET A 199 4.70 -2.94 -14.82
N VAL A 200 4.32 -2.36 -13.68
CA VAL A 200 4.21 -3.08 -12.41
C VAL A 200 3.20 -4.22 -12.50
N MET A 201 2.01 -3.96 -13.07
CA MET A 201 0.97 -4.99 -13.17
C MET A 201 1.38 -6.13 -14.08
N ASN A 202 2.08 -5.89 -15.18
CA ASN A 202 2.60 -6.94 -16.07
C ASN A 202 3.58 -7.87 -15.31
N GLU A 203 4.51 -7.32 -14.54
CA GLU A 203 5.44 -8.10 -13.72
C GLU A 203 4.71 -8.88 -12.61
N VAL A 204 3.74 -8.24 -11.94
CA VAL A 204 2.91 -8.85 -10.88
C VAL A 204 2.10 -10.02 -11.44
N MET A 205 1.37 -9.83 -12.55
CA MET A 205 0.53 -10.86 -13.15
C MET A 205 1.37 -12.04 -13.66
N THR A 206 2.53 -11.75 -14.27
CA THR A 206 3.48 -12.79 -14.69
C THR A 206 3.96 -13.63 -13.50
N ALA A 207 4.32 -12.97 -12.40
CA ALA A 207 4.82 -13.64 -11.20
C ALA A 207 3.71 -14.38 -10.41
N ALA A 208 2.48 -13.84 -10.41
CA ALA A 208 1.34 -14.47 -9.76
C ALA A 208 0.92 -15.79 -10.44
N GLY A 209 1.09 -15.87 -11.76
CA GLY A 209 0.68 -17.07 -12.52
C GLY A 209 -0.84 -17.29 -12.48
N SER A 210 -1.24 -18.57 -12.51
CA SER A 210 -2.66 -18.97 -12.52
C SER A 210 -3.23 -19.31 -11.13
N ASP A 211 -2.41 -19.34 -10.10
CA ASP A 211 -2.72 -19.90 -8.78
C ASP A 211 -2.76 -18.86 -7.65
N MET A 212 -2.31 -17.64 -7.87
CA MET A 212 -2.38 -16.57 -6.88
C MET A 212 -3.36 -15.47 -7.31
N ALA A 213 -4.26 -15.07 -6.41
CA ALA A 213 -5.16 -13.95 -6.67
C ALA A 213 -4.41 -12.60 -6.61
N VAL A 214 -4.68 -11.73 -7.59
CA VAL A 214 -4.12 -10.37 -7.64
C VAL A 214 -5.22 -9.35 -7.40
N ILE A 215 -5.07 -8.60 -6.33
CA ILE A 215 -5.97 -7.52 -5.90
C ILE A 215 -5.22 -6.19 -6.02
N VAL A 216 -5.90 -5.11 -6.34
CA VAL A 216 -5.27 -3.79 -6.39
C VAL A 216 -6.04 -2.82 -5.50
N LYS A 217 -5.36 -2.21 -4.52
CA LYS A 217 -5.91 -1.10 -3.75
C LYS A 217 -5.59 0.21 -4.45
N MET A 218 -6.64 0.96 -4.81
CA MET A 218 -6.52 2.21 -5.55
C MET A 218 -7.36 3.33 -4.93
N ASN A 219 -7.00 4.58 -5.22
CA ASN A 219 -7.82 5.72 -4.86
C ASN A 219 -9.00 5.88 -5.84
N MET A 220 -10.21 6.11 -5.31
CA MET A 220 -11.33 6.65 -6.08
C MET A 220 -11.10 8.12 -6.43
N ARG A 221 -10.44 8.85 -5.54
CA ARG A 221 -9.93 10.21 -5.76
C ARG A 221 -8.88 10.54 -4.70
N ASP A 222 -8.00 11.51 -4.98
CA ASP A 222 -6.96 11.93 -4.04
C ASP A 222 -7.51 12.81 -2.90
N GLY A 223 -8.68 13.45 -3.10
CA GLY A 223 -9.40 14.18 -2.07
C GLY A 223 -8.94 15.62 -1.86
N PHE A 224 -8.28 16.22 -2.84
CA PHE A 224 -7.88 17.63 -2.82
C PHE A 224 -7.72 18.18 -4.25
N LYS A 225 -7.83 19.50 -4.38
CA LYS A 225 -7.71 20.19 -5.69
C LYS A 225 -6.35 19.92 -6.34
N GLY A 226 -6.36 19.48 -7.59
CA GLY A 226 -5.16 19.16 -8.37
C GLY A 226 -4.64 17.74 -8.19
N GLY A 227 -5.33 16.90 -7.42
CA GLY A 227 -5.14 15.45 -7.37
C GLY A 227 -5.93 14.73 -8.45
N MET A 228 -5.83 13.40 -8.46
CA MET A 228 -6.63 12.53 -9.32
C MET A 228 -8.10 12.55 -8.87
N GLU A 229 -9.03 12.70 -9.80
CA GLU A 229 -10.46 12.70 -9.56
C GLU A 229 -11.15 11.42 -10.08
N THR A 230 -12.46 11.27 -9.80
CA THR A 230 -13.20 10.02 -10.02
C THR A 230 -13.26 9.57 -11.48
N ASP A 231 -13.32 10.48 -12.43
CA ASP A 231 -13.35 10.18 -13.87
C ASP A 231 -12.01 9.58 -14.37
N GLU A 232 -10.89 10.08 -13.86
CA GLU A 232 -9.57 9.49 -14.11
C GLU A 232 -9.42 8.13 -13.39
N SER A 233 -9.86 8.04 -12.12
CA SER A 233 -9.76 6.78 -11.38
C SER A 233 -10.59 5.65 -11.98
N LEU A 234 -11.74 5.98 -12.61
CA LEU A 234 -12.54 5.01 -13.35
C LEU A 234 -11.78 4.45 -14.56
N GLN A 235 -11.00 5.28 -15.26
CA GLN A 235 -10.16 4.83 -16.37
C GLN A 235 -9.01 3.94 -15.86
N VAL A 236 -8.39 4.30 -14.72
CA VAL A 236 -7.38 3.48 -14.04
C VAL A 236 -7.97 2.12 -13.64
N ALA A 237 -9.17 2.09 -13.06
CA ALA A 237 -9.85 0.86 -12.66
C ALA A 237 -10.10 -0.06 -13.87
N LYS A 238 -10.64 0.48 -14.96
CA LYS A 238 -10.86 -0.27 -16.21
C LYS A 238 -9.54 -0.84 -16.75
N ARG A 239 -8.46 -0.05 -16.70
CA ARG A 239 -7.15 -0.49 -17.16
C ARG A 239 -6.57 -1.61 -16.29
N LEU A 240 -6.71 -1.52 -14.96
CA LEU A 240 -6.28 -2.56 -14.02
C LEU A 240 -6.99 -3.90 -14.29
N LEU A 241 -8.30 -3.87 -14.49
CA LEU A 241 -9.09 -5.07 -14.84
C LEU A 241 -8.67 -5.63 -16.21
N ALA A 242 -8.42 -4.78 -17.20
CA ALA A 242 -7.92 -5.21 -18.51
C ALA A 242 -6.51 -5.83 -18.45
N LEU A 243 -5.70 -5.47 -17.44
CA LEU A 243 -4.39 -6.07 -17.18
C LEU A 243 -4.47 -7.36 -16.35
N GLY A 244 -5.67 -7.81 -15.98
CA GLY A 244 -5.90 -9.08 -15.30
C GLY A 244 -6.06 -8.99 -13.78
N ALA A 245 -6.18 -7.81 -13.18
CA ALA A 245 -6.50 -7.70 -11.76
C ALA A 245 -7.83 -8.42 -11.46
N HIS A 246 -7.84 -9.30 -10.46
CA HIS A 246 -9.00 -10.12 -10.11
C HIS A 246 -10.02 -9.37 -9.23
N ALA A 247 -9.56 -8.38 -8.46
CA ALA A 247 -10.42 -7.54 -7.63
C ALA A 247 -9.79 -6.17 -7.38
N LEU A 248 -10.63 -5.17 -7.06
CA LEU A 248 -10.21 -3.83 -6.69
C LEU A 248 -10.65 -3.53 -5.25
N VAL A 249 -9.75 -2.97 -4.45
CA VAL A 249 -10.05 -2.40 -3.13
C VAL A 249 -10.15 -0.90 -3.29
N LEU A 250 -11.37 -0.38 -3.23
CA LEU A 250 -11.63 1.04 -3.41
C LEU A 250 -11.31 1.80 -2.12
N SER A 251 -10.44 2.79 -2.24
CA SER A 251 -10.03 3.66 -1.15
C SER A 251 -9.96 5.11 -1.61
N GLY A 252 -9.36 5.99 -0.84
CA GLY A 252 -9.22 7.39 -1.23
C GLY A 252 -8.26 8.14 -0.32
N GLY A 253 -7.91 9.34 -0.75
CA GLY A 253 -7.03 10.21 -0.02
C GLY A 253 -5.55 10.02 -0.33
N PHE A 254 -4.76 10.89 0.26
CA PHE A 254 -3.32 11.00 0.03
C PHE A 254 -2.67 11.31 1.37
N VAL A 255 -1.89 10.40 1.92
CA VAL A 255 -1.40 10.47 3.31
C VAL A 255 -0.71 11.81 3.62
N SER A 256 0.07 12.34 2.68
CA SER A 256 0.78 13.61 2.87
C SER A 256 -0.07 14.87 2.71
N LYS A 257 -1.28 14.79 2.14
CA LYS A 257 -2.09 15.96 1.79
C LYS A 257 -3.53 15.87 2.31
N ALA A 258 -4.14 14.72 2.22
CA ALA A 258 -5.53 14.47 2.61
C ALA A 258 -5.65 13.19 3.46
N PRO A 259 -4.98 13.11 4.62
CA PRO A 259 -4.98 11.89 5.45
C PRO A 259 -6.35 11.55 6.01
N MET A 260 -7.30 12.50 6.05
CA MET A 260 -8.64 12.30 6.60
C MET A 260 -9.48 11.30 5.82
N TYR A 261 -9.19 11.04 4.55
CA TYR A 261 -9.83 9.98 3.78
C TYR A 261 -9.44 8.58 4.26
N VAL A 262 -8.21 8.45 4.77
CA VAL A 262 -7.68 7.18 5.31
C VAL A 262 -7.99 7.05 6.79
N MET A 263 -8.02 8.16 7.53
CA MET A 263 -8.21 8.22 8.97
C MET A 263 -9.55 8.89 9.30
N ARG A 264 -10.46 8.14 9.92
CA ARG A 264 -11.72 8.68 10.43
C ARG A 264 -11.56 9.11 11.89
N GLY A 265 -12.07 10.29 12.24
CA GLY A 265 -12.03 10.85 13.59
C GLY A 265 -11.07 12.01 13.75
N ALA A 266 -10.91 12.47 14.98
CA ALA A 266 -9.99 13.56 15.31
C ALA A 266 -8.53 13.14 15.06
N MET A 267 -7.76 14.00 14.41
CA MET A 267 -6.33 13.74 14.18
C MET A 267 -5.57 13.63 15.52
N PRO A 268 -4.85 12.53 15.75
CA PRO A 268 -4.11 12.30 17.00
C PRO A 268 -2.81 13.12 17.02
N ILE A 269 -2.90 14.45 17.08
CA ILE A 269 -1.77 15.39 16.99
C ILE A 269 -0.67 15.07 18.01
N ARG A 270 -1.04 14.63 19.22
CA ARG A 270 -0.07 14.26 20.27
C ARG A 270 0.74 13.04 19.86
N SER A 271 0.09 12.01 19.31
CA SER A 271 0.76 10.79 18.83
C SER A 271 1.62 11.09 17.61
N MET A 272 1.12 11.89 16.65
CA MET A 272 1.92 12.33 15.51
C MET A 272 3.18 13.07 15.94
N ALA A 273 3.06 14.02 16.89
CA ALA A 273 4.21 14.74 17.44
C ALA A 273 5.17 13.81 18.20
N TYR A 274 4.68 12.74 18.85
CA TYR A 274 5.54 11.78 19.55
C TYR A 274 6.52 11.08 18.63
N TYR A 275 6.07 10.67 17.46
CA TYR A 275 6.87 9.94 16.44
C TYR A 275 7.73 10.84 15.55
N MET A 276 7.73 12.16 15.76
CA MET A 276 8.61 13.07 15.02
C MET A 276 10.02 13.07 15.60
N ASP A 277 11.02 12.78 14.79
CA ASP A 277 12.42 12.75 15.19
C ASP A 277 12.99 14.14 15.47
N CYS A 278 12.41 15.18 14.87
CA CYS A 278 12.90 16.54 14.96
C CYS A 278 12.23 17.30 16.12
N TRP A 279 12.99 17.68 17.16
CA TRP A 279 12.45 18.31 18.35
C TRP A 279 11.70 19.62 18.10
N TRP A 280 12.17 20.47 17.18
CA TRP A 280 11.50 21.74 16.83
C TRP A 280 10.21 21.52 16.05
N LEU A 281 10.16 20.53 15.15
CA LEU A 281 8.94 20.10 14.48
C LEU A 281 7.94 19.52 15.48
N LYS A 282 8.41 18.70 16.42
CA LYS A 282 7.61 18.14 17.51
C LYS A 282 6.96 19.23 18.34
N TYR A 283 7.72 20.27 18.70
CA TYR A 283 7.20 21.44 19.42
C TYR A 283 6.23 22.24 18.56
N GLY A 284 6.56 22.51 17.30
CA GLY A 284 5.69 23.22 16.35
C GLY A 284 4.36 22.52 16.17
N VAL A 285 4.36 21.21 15.97
CA VAL A 285 3.12 20.44 15.81
C VAL A 285 2.31 20.37 17.13
N ARG A 286 2.96 20.30 18.29
CA ARG A 286 2.25 20.36 19.58
C ARG A 286 1.57 21.72 19.82
N MET A 287 2.24 22.81 19.46
CA MET A 287 1.72 24.17 19.67
C MET A 287 0.71 24.59 18.59
N PHE A 288 1.00 24.32 17.34
CA PHE A 288 0.24 24.82 16.20
C PHE A 288 -0.54 23.75 15.42
N GLY A 289 -0.36 22.47 15.76
CA GLY A 289 -0.93 21.35 15.02
C GLY A 289 -2.45 21.39 14.91
N LYS A 290 -3.15 21.89 15.92
CA LYS A 290 -4.62 22.08 15.88
C LYS A 290 -5.06 23.10 14.82
N TRP A 291 -4.19 24.02 14.43
CA TRP A 291 -4.45 25.07 13.45
C TRP A 291 -3.99 24.66 12.04
N MET A 292 -2.93 23.86 11.98
CA MET A 292 -2.32 23.41 10.71
C MET A 292 -2.90 22.10 10.19
N ILE A 293 -3.39 21.25 11.09
CA ILE A 293 -3.91 19.93 10.77
C ILE A 293 -5.41 19.93 11.02
N PRO A 294 -6.25 19.67 10.03
CA PRO A 294 -7.70 19.59 10.24
C PRO A 294 -8.03 18.55 11.31
N THR A 295 -8.72 18.99 12.35
CA THR A 295 -9.11 18.13 13.50
C THR A 295 -10.53 17.62 13.40
N VAL A 296 -11.28 18.08 12.39
CA VAL A 296 -12.69 17.72 12.22
C VAL A 296 -12.79 16.52 11.27
N PRO A 297 -13.58 15.50 11.62
CA PRO A 297 -13.84 14.39 10.71
C PRO A 297 -14.40 14.90 9.38
N PHE A 298 -14.00 14.26 8.29
CA PHE A 298 -14.52 14.57 6.96
C PHE A 298 -16.05 14.39 6.96
N ARG A 299 -16.79 15.49 6.78
CA ARG A 299 -18.24 15.51 6.59
C ARG A 299 -18.52 15.52 5.09
N GLY A 300 -19.00 14.41 4.57
CA GLY A 300 -19.50 14.30 3.20
C GLY A 300 -18.43 13.87 2.17
N ALA A 301 -18.35 12.62 1.94
CA ALA A 301 -18.05 11.98 0.68
C ALA A 301 -19.26 11.17 0.29
#